data_21bcf36f8c9495e21b4e44943bfb8cea
#
_entry.id   21bcf36f8c9495e21b4e44943bfb8cea
#
_cell.length_a   1.000
_cell.length_b   1.000
_cell.length_c   1.000
_cell.angle_alpha   90.00
_cell.angle_beta   90.00
_cell.angle_gamma   90.00
#
_symmetry.space_group_name_H-M   'P 1'
#
loop_
_entity.id
_entity.type
_entity.pdbx_description
1 polymer ?
#
loop_
_entity_poly.entity_id
_entity_poly.type
_entity_poly.pdbx_seq_one_letter_code
_entity_poly.pdbx_strand_id
1 'polypeptide(L)'
;MKLISWNVNGIRAAVKKGFLDYLDQEQPDILCIQETKAHKEQLTNEILKDHGYHTYWHSGVKKGYSSVATFCKKEPLFIQEGLGIEKYDNEGRVLITEHDDFLLYNIYFPNGQKDEIRLNYKL
;
A
#
# COMPACT_ATOMS: atom_id res chain seq x y z
N MET A 1 -1.97 -2.95 19.99
CA MET A 1 -2.27 -2.72 18.58
C MET A 1 -1.37 -3.59 17.72
N LYS A 2 -1.94 -4.23 16.69
CA LYS A 2 -1.19 -5.09 15.79
C LYS A 2 -1.01 -4.39 14.43
N LEU A 3 0.24 -4.13 14.07
CA LEU A 3 0.61 -3.51 12.80
C LEU A 3 1.40 -4.54 11.99
N ILE A 4 1.03 -4.70 10.71
CA ILE A 4 1.75 -5.59 9.79
C ILE A 4 2.15 -4.79 8.56
N SER A 5 3.38 -5.00 8.10
CA SER A 5 3.86 -4.44 6.84
C SER A 5 4.31 -5.59 5.94
N TRP A 6 3.84 -5.60 4.68
CA TRP A 6 4.07 -6.73 3.79
C TRP A 6 4.21 -6.24 2.35
N ASN A 7 5.37 -6.51 1.75
CA ASN A 7 5.53 -6.31 0.31
C ASN A 7 4.92 -7.52 -0.40
N VAL A 8 3.75 -7.33 -0.99
CA VAL A 8 2.99 -8.42 -1.58
C VAL A 8 3.46 -8.82 -2.98
N ASN A 9 4.30 -7.97 -3.60
CA ASN A 9 4.81 -8.23 -4.95
C ASN A 9 3.68 -8.61 -5.92
N GLY A 10 2.65 -7.76 -5.96
CA GLY A 10 1.46 -7.96 -6.77
C GLY A 10 0.30 -8.47 -5.94
N ILE A 11 -0.68 -7.60 -5.66
CA ILE A 11 -1.83 -7.96 -4.82
C ILE A 11 -2.70 -9.03 -5.46
N ARG A 12 -2.85 -9.00 -6.79
CA ARG A 12 -3.68 -9.98 -7.49
C ARG A 12 -3.11 -11.39 -7.36
N ALA A 13 -1.78 -11.52 -7.46
CA ALA A 13 -1.11 -12.81 -7.26
C ALA A 13 -1.17 -13.24 -5.79
N ALA A 14 -1.02 -12.28 -4.86
CA ALA A 14 -1.08 -12.56 -3.44
C ALA A 14 -2.46 -13.10 -3.03
N VAL A 15 -3.54 -12.55 -3.60
CA VAL A 15 -4.90 -13.02 -3.32
C VAL A 15 -5.05 -14.49 -3.74
N LYS A 16 -4.50 -14.87 -4.88
CA LYS A 16 -4.53 -16.26 -5.35
C LYS A 16 -3.77 -17.20 -4.42
N LYS A 17 -2.82 -16.67 -3.66
CA LYS A 17 -1.98 -17.47 -2.74
C LYS A 17 -2.48 -17.42 -1.30
N GLY A 18 -3.65 -16.84 -1.04
CA GLY A 18 -4.25 -16.84 0.28
C GLY A 18 -4.17 -15.54 1.07
N PHE A 19 -3.97 -14.41 0.40
CA PHE A 19 -3.89 -13.10 1.06
C PHE A 19 -5.11 -12.81 1.94
N LEU A 20 -6.32 -13.07 1.42
CA LEU A 20 -7.55 -12.76 2.15
C LEU A 20 -7.72 -13.66 3.38
N ASP A 21 -7.34 -14.94 3.27
CA ASP A 21 -7.35 -15.86 4.40
C ASP A 21 -6.37 -15.42 5.47
N TYR A 22 -5.19 -14.97 5.07
CA TYR A 22 -4.19 -14.43 5.98
C TYR A 22 -4.72 -13.20 6.73
N LEU A 23 -5.36 -12.28 6.00
CA LEU A 23 -5.93 -11.08 6.59
C LEU A 23 -7.01 -11.43 7.61
N ASP A 24 -7.91 -12.38 7.27
CA ASP A 24 -8.97 -12.81 8.16
C ASP A 24 -8.44 -13.54 9.40
N GLN A 25 -7.36 -14.27 9.25
CA GLN A 25 -6.75 -15.03 10.35
C GLN A 25 -5.98 -14.11 11.30
N GLU A 26 -5.17 -13.21 10.77
CA GLU A 26 -4.29 -12.38 11.58
C GLU A 26 -5.00 -11.17 12.19
N GLN A 27 -6.03 -10.67 11.54
CA GLN A 27 -6.82 -9.53 12.03
C GLN A 27 -5.97 -8.37 12.55
N PRO A 28 -5.01 -7.86 11.76
CA PRO A 28 -4.22 -6.71 12.22
C PRO A 28 -5.11 -5.47 12.36
N ASP A 29 -4.72 -4.56 13.22
CA ASP A 29 -5.40 -3.26 13.31
C ASP A 29 -5.09 -2.42 12.08
N ILE A 30 -3.85 -2.49 11.60
CA ILE A 30 -3.42 -1.81 10.39
C ILE A 30 -2.51 -2.75 9.60
N LEU A 31 -2.79 -2.89 8.31
CA LEU A 31 -1.94 -3.63 7.38
C LEU A 31 -1.45 -2.67 6.30
N CYS A 32 -0.14 -2.52 6.21
CA CYS A 32 0.51 -1.76 5.14
C CYS A 32 1.04 -2.73 4.10
N ILE A 33 0.62 -2.58 2.85
CA ILE A 33 1.15 -3.40 1.77
C ILE A 33 1.84 -2.51 0.75
N GLN A 34 2.93 -3.02 0.20
CA GLN A 34 3.73 -2.32 -0.79
C GLN A 34 3.79 -3.17 -2.06
N GLU A 35 4.07 -2.50 -3.16
CA GLU A 35 4.22 -3.13 -4.47
C GLU A 35 2.97 -3.92 -4.85
N THR A 36 1.81 -3.22 -4.79
CA THR A 36 0.54 -3.85 -5.17
C THR A 36 0.48 -4.16 -6.66
N LYS A 37 1.20 -3.40 -7.48
CA LYS A 37 1.27 -3.53 -8.94
C LYS A 37 -0.11 -3.49 -9.60
N ALA A 38 -1.04 -2.74 -8.99
CA ALA A 38 -2.40 -2.63 -9.50
C ALA A 38 -2.99 -1.29 -9.10
N HIS A 39 -3.77 -0.70 -10.00
CA HIS A 39 -4.62 0.43 -9.67
C HIS A 39 -5.91 -0.12 -9.04
N LYS A 40 -6.56 0.68 -8.21
CA LYS A 40 -7.79 0.28 -7.54
C LYS A 40 -8.84 -0.23 -8.53
N GLU A 41 -8.97 0.41 -9.68
CA GLU A 41 -9.94 0.03 -10.70
C GLU A 41 -9.62 -1.30 -11.40
N GLN A 42 -8.41 -1.84 -11.19
CA GLN A 42 -8.03 -3.15 -11.73
C GLN A 42 -8.36 -4.30 -10.79
N LEU A 43 -8.87 -3.99 -9.59
CA LEU A 43 -9.08 -4.99 -8.55
C LEU A 43 -10.47 -5.64 -8.68
N THR A 44 -10.55 -6.92 -8.29
CA THR A 44 -11.81 -7.65 -8.26
C THR A 44 -12.63 -7.26 -7.05
N ASN A 45 -13.93 -7.58 -7.08
CA ASN A 45 -14.80 -7.35 -5.94
C ASN A 45 -14.33 -8.07 -4.68
N GLU A 46 -13.65 -9.21 -4.82
CA GLU A 46 -13.12 -9.96 -3.66
C GLU A 46 -12.11 -9.14 -2.88
N ILE A 47 -11.25 -8.39 -3.58
CA ILE A 47 -10.22 -7.58 -2.95
C ILE A 47 -10.81 -6.30 -2.37
N LEU A 48 -11.78 -5.70 -3.08
CA LEU A 48 -12.41 -4.46 -2.68
C LEU A 48 -13.49 -4.66 -1.63
N LYS A 49 -14.00 -5.89 -1.50
CA LYS A 49 -15.04 -6.21 -0.55
C LYS A 49 -14.58 -5.95 0.88
N ASP A 50 -15.48 -5.43 1.67
CA ASP A 50 -15.20 -5.10 3.06
C ASP A 50 -14.97 -6.36 3.89
N HIS A 51 -13.73 -6.58 4.30
CA HIS A 51 -13.35 -7.61 5.25
C HIS A 51 -13.22 -7.04 6.67
N GLY A 52 -13.91 -5.93 6.94
CA GLY A 52 -13.82 -5.22 8.19
C GLY A 52 -12.77 -4.12 8.18
N TYR A 53 -12.31 -3.72 7.00
CA TYR A 53 -11.25 -2.73 6.87
C TYR A 53 -11.64 -1.57 5.97
N HIS A 54 -11.20 -0.38 6.36
CA HIS A 54 -11.17 0.79 5.49
C HIS A 54 -9.87 0.70 4.69
N THR A 55 -9.94 0.79 3.37
CA THR A 55 -8.78 0.63 2.51
C THR A 55 -8.45 1.92 1.76
N TYR A 56 -7.17 2.25 1.70
CA TYR A 56 -6.66 3.45 1.05
C TYR A 56 -5.54 3.06 0.11
N TRP A 57 -5.54 3.63 -1.09
CA TRP A 57 -4.63 3.23 -2.16
C TRP A 57 -3.94 4.45 -2.75
N HIS A 58 -2.64 4.36 -2.97
CA HIS A 58 -1.88 5.33 -3.73
C HIS A 58 -1.14 4.59 -4.85
N SER A 59 -1.64 4.74 -6.06
CA SER A 59 -1.13 4.01 -7.22
C SER A 59 -0.22 4.88 -8.07
N GLY A 60 0.76 4.23 -8.71
CA GLY A 60 1.61 4.93 -9.67
C GLY A 60 0.82 5.31 -10.91
N VAL A 61 1.36 6.25 -11.69
CA VAL A 61 0.77 6.66 -12.96
C VAL A 61 0.77 5.50 -13.93
N LYS A 62 1.83 4.70 -13.94
CA LYS A 62 1.95 3.53 -14.80
C LYS A 62 1.29 2.31 -14.15
N LYS A 63 0.30 1.72 -14.84
CA LYS A 63 -0.39 0.53 -14.34
C LYS A 63 0.55 -0.66 -14.20
N GLY A 64 0.32 -1.47 -13.17
CA GLY A 64 1.14 -2.64 -12.91
C GLY A 64 2.50 -2.34 -12.31
N TYR A 65 2.73 -1.12 -11.85
CA TYR A 65 4.01 -0.68 -11.35
C TYR A 65 3.87 -0.04 -9.97
N SER A 66 4.69 -0.51 -9.00
CA SER A 66 4.75 0.05 -7.66
C SER A 66 3.40 -0.01 -6.93
N SER A 67 2.97 1.10 -6.33
CA SER A 67 1.74 1.30 -5.57
C SER A 67 1.79 0.75 -4.16
N VAL A 68 1.12 1.45 -3.25
CA VAL A 68 1.00 1.04 -1.85
C VAL A 68 -0.47 1.13 -1.44
N ALA A 69 -0.84 0.35 -0.43
CA ALA A 69 -2.18 0.41 0.13
C ALA A 69 -2.13 0.19 1.64
N THR A 70 -3.04 0.82 2.36
CA THR A 70 -3.15 0.69 3.81
C THR A 70 -4.57 0.27 4.16
N PHE A 71 -4.67 -0.80 4.95
CA PHE A 71 -5.93 -1.35 5.44
C PHE A 71 -6.05 -1.03 6.93
N CYS A 72 -7.09 -0.32 7.34
CA CYS A 72 -7.30 0.07 8.73
C CYS A 72 -8.64 -0.43 9.25
N LYS A 73 -8.66 -1.07 10.42
CA LYS A 73 -9.92 -1.44 11.07
C LYS A 73 -10.69 -0.21 11.52
N LYS A 74 -9.97 0.79 12.05
CA LYS A 74 -10.56 2.05 12.45
C LYS A 74 -10.21 3.11 11.41
N GLU A 75 -11.21 3.87 10.98
CA GLU A 75 -10.99 4.95 10.03
C GLU A 75 -9.96 5.95 10.56
N PRO A 76 -8.91 6.28 9.79
CA PRO A 76 -7.93 7.27 10.22
C PRO A 76 -8.54 8.67 10.24
N LEU A 77 -7.92 9.56 11.02
CA LEU A 77 -8.37 10.95 11.13
C LEU A 77 -8.06 11.75 9.86
N PHE A 78 -7.00 11.37 9.14
CA PHE A 78 -6.53 12.07 7.96
C PHE A 78 -5.71 11.13 7.08
N ILE A 79 -5.79 11.34 5.77
CA ILE A 79 -5.09 10.53 4.78
C ILE A 79 -4.42 11.46 3.79
N GLN A 80 -3.16 11.16 3.47
CA GLN A 80 -2.43 11.89 2.44
C GLN A 80 -1.77 10.91 1.49
N GLU A 81 -2.03 11.06 0.18
CA GLU A 81 -1.37 10.28 -0.86
C GLU A 81 -0.14 11.04 -1.31
N GLY A 82 1.04 10.43 -1.10
CA GLY A 82 2.30 11.02 -1.50
C GLY A 82 2.84 12.05 -0.54
N LEU A 83 3.97 12.63 -0.91
CA LEU A 83 4.69 13.64 -0.11
C LEU A 83 4.43 15.06 -0.59
N GLY A 84 3.64 15.25 -1.65
CA GLY A 84 3.43 16.54 -2.27
C GLY A 84 4.55 16.91 -3.25
N ILE A 85 5.38 15.95 -3.64
CA ILE A 85 6.49 16.14 -4.57
C ILE A 85 6.23 15.25 -5.79
N GLU A 86 5.84 15.85 -6.91
CA GLU A 86 5.45 15.13 -8.12
C GLU A 86 6.47 14.08 -8.56
N LYS A 87 7.76 14.43 -8.48
CA LYS A 87 8.84 13.53 -8.87
C LYS A 87 8.78 12.17 -8.15
N TYR A 88 8.37 12.16 -6.88
CA TYR A 88 8.31 10.94 -6.08
C TYR A 88 6.91 10.33 -6.09
N ASP A 89 5.89 11.14 -6.22
CA ASP A 89 4.50 10.70 -6.07
C ASP A 89 3.96 9.96 -7.29
N ASN A 90 4.57 10.18 -8.47
CA ASN A 90 4.15 9.53 -9.71
C ASN A 90 4.25 8.00 -9.66
N GLU A 91 5.04 7.44 -8.77
CA GLU A 91 5.20 5.99 -8.66
C GLU A 91 4.33 5.35 -7.57
N GLY A 92 3.54 6.16 -6.84
CA GLY A 92 2.65 5.64 -5.81
C GLY A 92 3.38 4.93 -4.68
N ARG A 93 4.38 5.58 -4.09
CA ARG A 93 5.26 4.94 -3.12
C ARG A 93 4.98 5.29 -1.67
N VAL A 94 4.19 6.33 -1.41
CA VAL A 94 3.97 6.84 -0.05
C VAL A 94 2.49 7.07 0.19
N LEU A 95 2.00 6.53 1.30
CA LEU A 95 0.64 6.76 1.77
C LEU A 95 0.71 7.04 3.26
N ILE A 96 0.19 8.18 3.69
CA ILE A 96 0.27 8.63 5.09
C ILE A 96 -1.13 8.58 5.68
N THR A 97 -1.25 8.00 6.88
CA THR A 97 -2.50 7.99 7.63
C THR A 97 -2.25 8.53 9.03
N GLU A 98 -3.15 9.39 9.49
CA GLU A 98 -3.10 9.92 10.84
C GLU A 98 -4.07 9.16 11.73
N HIS A 99 -3.58 8.70 12.87
CA HIS A 99 -4.37 8.00 13.88
C HIS A 99 -4.33 8.79 15.19
N ASP A 100 -5.09 8.36 16.19
CA ASP A 100 -5.25 9.13 17.43
C ASP A 100 -3.91 9.52 18.07
N ASP A 101 -2.93 8.60 18.08
CA ASP A 101 -1.68 8.79 18.79
C ASP A 101 -0.44 8.82 17.91
N PHE A 102 -0.59 8.65 16.59
CA PHE A 102 0.59 8.56 15.70
C PHE A 102 0.25 8.83 14.25
N LEU A 103 1.31 9.12 13.48
CA LEU A 103 1.26 9.18 12.02
C LEU A 103 1.90 7.91 11.49
N LEU A 104 1.30 7.29 10.49
CA LEU A 104 1.83 6.10 9.86
C LEU A 104 2.19 6.39 8.41
N TYR A 105 3.45 6.12 8.05
CA TYR A 105 3.94 6.26 6.69
C TYR A 105 4.11 4.87 6.08
N ASN A 106 3.28 4.54 5.10
CA ASN A 106 3.42 3.30 4.34
C ASN A 106 4.25 3.62 3.10
N ILE A 107 5.49 3.14 3.07
CA ILE A 107 6.46 3.52 2.05
C ILE A 107 7.00 2.29 1.36
N TYR A 108 7.03 2.32 0.03
CA TYR A 108 7.76 1.34 -0.78
C TYR A 108 9.05 1.98 -1.26
N PHE A 109 10.18 1.44 -0.81
CA PHE A 109 11.49 1.90 -1.23
C PHE A 109 11.90 1.18 -2.51
N PRO A 110 12.29 1.91 -3.56
CA PRO A 110 12.71 1.28 -4.82
C PRO A 110 14.00 0.48 -4.62
N ASN A 111 14.17 -0.56 -5.45
CA ASN A 111 15.42 -1.32 -5.47
C ASN A 111 16.50 -0.49 -6.16
N GLY A 112 17.44 0.03 -5.37
CA GLY A 112 18.51 0.90 -5.85
C GLY A 112 19.54 0.20 -6.74
N GLN A 113 19.46 -1.13 -6.89
CA GLN A 113 20.39 -1.89 -7.72
C GLN A 113 19.91 -2.08 -9.16
N LYS A 114 18.66 -1.71 -9.47
CA LYS A 114 18.09 -1.93 -10.80
C LYS A 114 18.69 -1.03 -11.85
N ASP A 115 18.84 0.25 -11.56
CA ASP A 115 19.48 1.21 -12.44
C ASP A 115 19.83 2.48 -11.67
N GLU A 116 20.61 3.35 -12.32
CA GLU A 116 21.14 4.55 -11.72
C GLU A 116 20.02 5.56 -11.36
N ILE A 117 19.01 5.63 -12.21
CA ILE A 117 17.87 6.54 -11.98
C ILE A 117 17.11 6.12 -10.73
N ARG A 118 16.89 4.83 -10.56
CA ARG A 118 16.16 4.33 -9.39
C ARG A 118 16.99 4.48 -8.12
N LEU A 119 18.30 4.35 -8.21
CA LEU A 119 19.19 4.60 -7.08
C LEU A 119 19.09 6.05 -6.62
N ASN A 120 19.09 6.99 -7.56
CA ASN A 120 18.94 8.40 -7.25
C ASN A 120 17.56 8.71 -6.66
N TYR A 121 16.52 8.02 -7.12
CA TYR A 121 15.18 8.16 -6.56
C TYR A 121 15.14 7.74 -5.10
N LYS A 122 15.83 6.67 -4.75
CA LYS A 122 15.89 6.16 -3.39
C LYS A 122 16.58 7.12 -2.43
N LEU A 123 17.63 7.77 -2.89
CA LEU A 123 18.40 8.71 -2.09
C LEU A 123 17.70 10.07 -1.96
#